data_838062d9dc3fdb90cba4bf80e8abfc1a
#
_entry.id   838062d9dc3fdb90cba4bf80e8abfc1a
#
_cell.length_a   1.000
_cell.length_b   1.000
_cell.length_c   1.000
_cell.angle_alpha   90.00
_cell.angle_beta   90.00
_cell.angle_gamma   90.00
#
_symmetry.space_group_name_H-M   'P 1'
#
loop_
_entity.id
_entity.type
_entity.pdbx_description
1 polymer ?
#
loop_
_entity_poly.entity_id
_entity_poly.type
_entity_poly.pdbx_seq_one_letter_code
_entity_poly.pdbx_strand_id
1 'polypeptide(L)'
;MVRKIIIIGGGIVGASFAYHASLNNIGKIVLFSETLPGDSRQATTNTWGWVNGYANNDKEYASLRLASLNYWPELIKNIETISYTSKGAFFWDLKDTDLYQIVDQHYAWGHNVEIKTTTNLKQSLPNLLDIPNNAGYGKNDLAIE
;
A
#
# COMPACT_ATOMS: atom_id res chain seq x y z
N MET A 1 18.35 -26.88 -19.45
CA MET A 1 18.93 -25.52 -19.34
C MET A 1 18.31 -24.81 -18.15
N VAL A 2 19.10 -24.25 -17.22
CA VAL A 2 18.57 -23.46 -16.12
C VAL A 2 18.21 -22.07 -16.66
N ARG A 3 16.94 -21.65 -16.49
CA ARG A 3 16.50 -20.31 -16.89
C ARG A 3 17.25 -19.25 -16.06
N LYS A 4 17.74 -18.21 -16.73
CA LYS A 4 18.36 -17.05 -16.08
C LYS A 4 17.42 -15.85 -16.20
N ILE A 5 17.12 -15.20 -15.08
CA ILE A 5 16.27 -14.02 -14.99
C ILE A 5 17.14 -12.85 -14.55
N ILE A 6 17.10 -11.78 -15.30
CA ILE A 6 17.83 -10.54 -15.01
C ILE A 6 16.80 -9.48 -14.66
N ILE A 7 16.96 -8.86 -13.49
CA ILE A 7 16.12 -7.77 -12.98
C ILE A 7 16.99 -6.51 -12.91
N ILE A 8 16.52 -5.42 -13.48
CA ILE A 8 17.20 -4.12 -13.45
C ILE A 8 16.40 -3.16 -12.60
N GLY A 9 17.02 -2.68 -11.52
CA GLY A 9 16.43 -1.80 -10.50
C GLY A 9 16.17 -2.52 -9.18
N GLY A 10 16.82 -2.04 -8.10
CA GLY A 10 16.75 -2.60 -6.74
C GLY A 10 15.78 -1.88 -5.81
N GLY A 11 14.85 -1.08 -6.34
CA GLY A 11 13.73 -0.53 -5.56
C GLY A 11 12.70 -1.59 -5.19
N ILE A 12 11.61 -1.20 -4.50
CA ILE A 12 10.61 -2.14 -3.99
C ILE A 12 10.04 -3.08 -5.05
N VAL A 13 9.83 -2.61 -6.28
CA VAL A 13 9.27 -3.42 -7.37
C VAL A 13 10.25 -4.52 -7.78
N GLY A 14 11.52 -4.17 -8.04
CA GLY A 14 12.53 -5.15 -8.45
C GLY A 14 12.88 -6.13 -7.33
N ALA A 15 12.97 -5.65 -6.09
CA ALA A 15 13.20 -6.48 -4.91
C ALA A 15 12.03 -7.47 -4.68
N SER A 16 10.79 -7.00 -4.77
CA SER A 16 9.60 -7.84 -4.65
C SER A 16 9.54 -8.91 -5.74
N PHE A 17 9.83 -8.53 -7.00
CA PHE A 17 9.88 -9.50 -8.08
C PHE A 17 10.98 -10.56 -7.87
N ALA A 18 12.17 -10.14 -7.43
CA ALA A 18 13.28 -11.07 -7.12
C ALA A 18 12.90 -12.03 -6.00
N TYR A 19 12.28 -11.53 -4.93
CA TYR A 19 11.81 -12.33 -3.80
C TYR A 19 10.82 -13.40 -4.26
N HIS A 20 9.74 -13.01 -4.94
CA HIS A 20 8.72 -13.96 -5.41
C HIS A 20 9.25 -14.94 -6.45
N ALA A 21 10.14 -14.50 -7.34
CA ALA A 21 10.78 -15.37 -8.29
C ALA A 21 11.68 -16.42 -7.63
N SER A 22 12.35 -16.06 -6.52
CA SER A 22 13.17 -16.98 -5.74
C SER A 22 12.33 -18.05 -5.02
N LEU A 23 11.22 -17.64 -4.41
CA LEU A 23 10.29 -18.56 -3.74
C LEU A 23 9.72 -19.61 -4.69
N ASN A 24 9.46 -19.23 -5.93
CA ASN A 24 8.89 -20.12 -6.94
C ASN A 24 9.94 -20.92 -7.74
N ASN A 25 11.22 -20.81 -7.41
CA ASN A 25 12.31 -21.53 -8.07
C ASN A 25 12.30 -21.44 -9.60
N ILE A 26 11.90 -20.29 -10.15
CA ILE A 26 11.69 -20.12 -11.61
C ILE A 26 12.99 -19.98 -12.41
N GLY A 27 14.15 -20.00 -11.74
CA GLY A 27 15.47 -19.98 -12.35
C GLY A 27 16.53 -19.27 -11.51
N LYS A 28 17.72 -19.06 -12.09
CA LYS A 28 18.78 -18.24 -11.47
C LYS A 28 18.44 -16.77 -11.62
N ILE A 29 18.30 -16.06 -10.48
CA ILE A 29 17.92 -14.65 -10.44
C ILE A 29 19.18 -13.80 -10.24
N VAL A 30 19.31 -12.73 -11.01
CA VAL A 30 20.34 -11.72 -10.89
C VAL A 30 19.67 -10.34 -10.87
N LEU A 31 19.80 -9.63 -9.75
CA LEU A 31 19.32 -8.27 -9.60
C LEU A 31 20.49 -7.29 -9.77
N PHE A 32 20.35 -6.35 -10.70
CA PHE A 32 21.27 -5.23 -10.85
C PHE A 32 20.64 -3.96 -10.28
N SER A 33 21.39 -3.26 -9.45
CA SER A 33 20.96 -1.96 -8.91
C SER A 33 22.15 -1.01 -8.92
N GLU A 34 21.89 0.24 -9.28
CA GLU A 34 22.88 1.31 -9.22
C GLU A 34 23.25 1.66 -7.77
N THR A 35 22.30 1.46 -6.86
CA THR A 35 22.41 1.83 -5.46
C THR A 35 22.12 0.67 -4.54
N LEU A 36 22.63 0.72 -3.31
CA LEU A 36 22.25 -0.23 -2.26
C LEU A 36 20.80 0.01 -1.80
N PRO A 37 20.11 -1.00 -1.25
CA PRO A 37 18.82 -0.81 -0.61
C PRO A 37 18.90 0.27 0.49
N GLY A 38 17.90 1.16 0.54
CA GLY A 38 17.88 2.27 1.49
C GLY A 38 18.62 3.54 1.07
N ASP A 39 19.21 3.57 -0.13
CA ASP A 39 19.85 4.79 -0.67
C ASP A 39 18.81 5.89 -0.92
N SER A 40 19.11 7.12 -0.49
CA SER A 40 18.22 8.28 -0.61
C SER A 40 17.86 8.67 -2.05
N ARG A 41 18.58 8.17 -3.04
CA ARG A 41 18.27 8.36 -4.48
C ARG A 41 17.13 7.45 -4.98
N GLN A 42 16.74 6.45 -4.20
CA GLN A 42 15.65 5.56 -4.57
C GLN A 42 14.28 6.18 -4.21
N ALA A 43 13.33 6.11 -5.13
CA ALA A 43 11.95 6.53 -4.86
C ALA A 43 11.33 5.79 -3.66
N THR A 44 11.66 4.52 -3.49
CA THR A 44 11.21 3.67 -2.37
C THR A 44 11.54 4.29 -1.02
N THR A 45 12.75 4.82 -0.87
CA THR A 45 13.22 5.45 0.39
C THR A 45 12.56 6.80 0.67
N ASN A 46 12.03 7.45 -0.37
CA ASN A 46 11.41 8.77 -0.29
C ASN A 46 9.87 8.71 -0.27
N THR A 47 9.28 7.54 0.00
CA THR A 47 7.82 7.39 0.15
C THR A 47 7.43 7.34 1.62
N TRP A 48 6.15 7.58 1.89
CA TRP A 48 5.58 7.51 3.25
C TRP A 48 5.29 6.07 3.69
N GLY A 49 5.53 5.09 2.85
CA GLY A 49 5.25 3.69 3.16
C GLY A 49 3.76 3.34 3.27
N TRP A 50 2.84 4.20 2.83
CA TRP A 50 1.41 3.92 2.90
C TRP A 50 0.98 2.85 1.90
N VAL A 51 0.60 1.69 2.41
CA VAL A 51 0.03 0.58 1.65
C VAL A 51 -1.49 0.64 1.76
N ASN A 52 -2.16 0.92 0.67
CA ASN A 52 -3.58 1.19 0.66
C ASN A 52 -4.29 0.66 -0.60
N GLY A 53 -5.59 0.41 -0.46
CA GLY A 53 -6.46 0.02 -1.55
C GLY A 53 -7.04 1.21 -2.32
N TYR A 54 -6.87 2.43 -1.83
CA TYR A 54 -7.44 3.62 -2.45
C TYR A 54 -6.84 3.87 -3.83
N ALA A 55 -7.69 3.96 -4.85
CA ALA A 55 -7.30 4.30 -6.20
C ALA A 55 -8.38 5.21 -6.81
N ASN A 56 -8.01 6.40 -7.21
CA ASN A 56 -8.90 7.34 -7.92
C ASN A 56 -8.92 7.04 -9.44
N ASN A 57 -8.81 5.76 -9.80
CA ASN A 57 -8.60 5.29 -11.15
C ASN A 57 -9.67 4.25 -11.54
N ASP A 58 -9.36 3.44 -12.53
CA ASP A 58 -10.22 2.37 -13.00
C ASP A 58 -10.25 1.16 -12.06
N LYS A 59 -11.22 0.28 -12.29
CA LYS A 59 -11.45 -0.93 -11.52
C LYS A 59 -10.27 -1.92 -11.62
N GLU A 60 -9.63 -2.00 -12.76
CA GLU A 60 -8.50 -2.91 -13.00
C GLU A 60 -7.32 -2.53 -12.11
N TYR A 61 -7.00 -1.25 -12.04
CA TYR A 61 -5.94 -0.76 -11.16
C TYR A 61 -6.30 -0.90 -9.68
N ALA A 62 -7.54 -0.61 -9.29
CA ALA A 62 -8.03 -0.85 -7.93
C ALA A 62 -7.91 -2.34 -7.56
N SER A 63 -8.26 -3.26 -8.46
CA SER A 63 -8.12 -4.70 -8.24
C SER A 63 -6.67 -5.12 -7.99
N LEU A 64 -5.71 -4.57 -8.73
CA LEU A 64 -4.29 -4.83 -8.53
C LEU A 64 -3.82 -4.33 -7.15
N ARG A 65 -4.24 -3.12 -6.75
CA ARG A 65 -3.89 -2.56 -5.44
C ARG A 65 -4.48 -3.36 -4.30
N LEU A 66 -5.75 -3.78 -4.42
CA LEU A 66 -6.40 -4.62 -3.40
C LEU A 66 -5.76 -5.99 -3.29
N ALA A 67 -5.39 -6.61 -4.40
CA ALA A 67 -4.63 -7.86 -4.37
C ALA A 67 -3.29 -7.69 -3.63
N SER A 68 -2.57 -6.60 -3.90
CA SER A 68 -1.34 -6.25 -3.17
C SER A 68 -1.59 -6.02 -1.69
N LEU A 69 -2.59 -5.20 -1.33
CA LEU A 69 -2.95 -4.91 0.07
C LEU A 69 -3.27 -6.20 0.84
N ASN A 70 -4.05 -7.09 0.25
CA ASN A 70 -4.44 -8.35 0.86
C ASN A 70 -3.28 -9.34 1.02
N TYR A 71 -2.21 -9.18 0.26
CA TYR A 71 -1.00 -10.02 0.36
C TYR A 71 -0.04 -9.55 1.47
N TRP A 72 -0.07 -8.28 1.86
CA TRP A 72 0.84 -7.73 2.86
C TRP A 72 0.88 -8.48 4.20
N PRO A 73 -0.23 -8.96 4.80
CA PRO A 73 -0.18 -9.74 6.04
C PRO A 73 0.67 -11.00 5.92
N GLU A 74 0.64 -11.68 4.77
CA GLU A 74 1.48 -12.84 4.50
C GLU A 74 2.95 -12.44 4.34
N LEU A 75 3.22 -11.36 3.60
CA LEU A 75 4.57 -10.86 3.41
C LEU A 75 5.22 -10.45 4.75
N ILE A 76 4.51 -9.73 5.59
CA ILE A 76 4.96 -9.32 6.93
C ILE A 76 5.29 -10.54 7.80
N LYS A 77 4.45 -11.58 7.76
CA LYS A 77 4.69 -12.81 8.49
C LYS A 77 5.97 -13.54 8.03
N ASN A 78 6.28 -13.44 6.74
CA ASN A 78 7.43 -14.14 6.14
C ASN A 78 8.73 -13.33 6.22
N ILE A 79 8.66 -12.03 6.47
CA ILE A 79 9.82 -11.13 6.58
C ILE A 79 9.76 -10.44 7.94
N GLU A 80 10.36 -11.06 8.96
CA GLU A 80 10.30 -10.63 10.37
C GLU A 80 10.87 -9.22 10.63
N THR A 81 11.66 -8.68 9.69
CA THR A 81 12.30 -7.37 9.84
C THR A 81 11.43 -6.19 9.40
N ILE A 82 10.22 -6.44 8.89
CA ILE A 82 9.33 -5.36 8.47
C ILE A 82 8.66 -4.74 9.71
N SER A 83 8.96 -3.47 9.97
CA SER A 83 8.22 -2.65 10.92
C SER A 83 6.99 -2.06 10.24
N TYR A 84 5.82 -2.14 10.88
CA TYR A 84 4.56 -1.69 10.28
C TYR A 84 3.53 -1.30 11.33
N THR A 85 2.59 -0.46 10.89
CA THR A 85 1.39 -0.11 11.64
C THR A 85 0.14 -0.46 10.82
N SER A 86 -0.77 -1.26 11.39
CA SER A 86 -2.01 -1.73 10.74
C SER A 86 -3.27 -1.18 11.43
N LYS A 87 -3.31 0.14 11.65
CA LYS A 87 -4.44 0.82 12.28
C LYS A 87 -5.44 1.40 11.28
N GLY A 88 -5.33 1.01 10.01
CA GLY A 88 -6.07 1.63 8.93
C GLY A 88 -5.53 3.01 8.57
N ALA A 89 -6.15 3.64 7.57
CA ALA A 89 -5.78 4.98 7.14
C ALA A 89 -7.01 5.82 6.82
N PHE A 90 -6.92 7.10 7.16
CA PHE A 90 -7.93 8.09 6.81
C PHE A 90 -7.54 8.82 5.54
N PHE A 91 -8.53 9.14 4.71
CA PHE A 91 -8.36 10.01 3.55
C PHE A 91 -9.54 10.97 3.42
N TRP A 92 -9.23 12.19 3.08
CA TRP A 92 -10.19 13.28 2.83
C TRP A 92 -9.60 14.22 1.78
N ASP A 93 -10.04 15.43 1.67
CA ASP A 93 -9.62 16.43 0.67
C ASP A 93 -10.48 16.41 -0.60
N LEU A 94 -11.69 15.86 -0.45
CA LEU A 94 -12.70 15.82 -1.51
C LEU A 94 -13.94 16.57 -1.04
N LYS A 95 -14.75 17.02 -1.99
CA LYS A 95 -16.12 17.44 -1.66
C LYS A 95 -16.85 16.25 -1.07
N ASP A 96 -17.70 16.47 -0.06
CA ASP A 96 -18.42 15.38 0.61
C ASP A 96 -19.14 14.46 -0.37
N THR A 97 -19.78 15.01 -1.41
CA THR A 97 -20.44 14.24 -2.46
C THR A 97 -19.50 13.29 -3.22
N ASP A 98 -18.30 13.76 -3.51
CA ASP A 98 -17.30 12.95 -4.21
C ASP A 98 -16.74 11.86 -3.29
N LEU A 99 -16.58 12.18 -1.99
CA LEU A 99 -16.10 11.24 -0.98
C LEU A 99 -17.04 10.04 -0.82
N TYR A 100 -18.35 10.28 -0.69
CA TYR A 100 -19.33 9.21 -0.57
C TYR A 100 -19.34 8.30 -1.80
N GLN A 101 -19.35 8.88 -2.99
CA GLN A 101 -19.29 8.10 -4.23
C GLN A 101 -18.02 7.25 -4.33
N ILE A 102 -16.88 7.80 -3.96
CA ILE A 102 -15.60 7.09 -3.97
C ILE A 102 -15.61 5.94 -2.97
N VAL A 103 -16.09 6.18 -1.75
CA VAL A 103 -16.17 5.12 -0.73
C VAL A 103 -17.11 4.00 -1.16
N ASP A 104 -18.30 4.32 -1.68
CA ASP A 104 -19.26 3.34 -2.20
C ASP A 104 -18.66 2.52 -3.35
N GLN A 105 -17.98 3.19 -4.28
CA GLN A 105 -17.30 2.53 -5.40
C GLN A 105 -16.21 1.59 -4.93
N HIS A 106 -15.36 2.05 -4.00
CA HIS A 106 -14.28 1.24 -3.44
C HIS A 106 -14.82 0.04 -2.65
N TYR A 107 -15.89 0.25 -1.87
CA TYR A 107 -16.57 -0.83 -1.18
C TYR A 107 -17.11 -1.88 -2.16
N ALA A 108 -17.73 -1.45 -3.25
CA ALA A 108 -18.23 -2.34 -4.30
C ALA A 108 -17.10 -3.12 -5.02
N TRP A 109 -15.88 -2.61 -5.02
CA TRP A 109 -14.69 -3.28 -5.55
C TRP A 109 -14.01 -4.21 -4.54
N GLY A 110 -14.51 -4.29 -3.29
CA GLY A 110 -14.00 -5.17 -2.26
C GLY A 110 -12.96 -4.53 -1.32
N HIS A 111 -12.77 -3.21 -1.39
CA HIS A 111 -11.97 -2.48 -0.41
C HIS A 111 -12.76 -2.35 0.90
N ASN A 112 -12.18 -2.76 2.02
CA ASN A 112 -12.80 -2.63 3.33
C ASN A 112 -12.71 -1.18 3.82
N VAL A 113 -13.58 -0.34 3.29
CA VAL A 113 -13.60 1.11 3.50
C VAL A 113 -14.96 1.58 3.99
N GLU A 114 -14.98 2.61 4.81
CA GLU A 114 -16.20 3.23 5.35
C GLU A 114 -16.04 4.75 5.55
N ILE A 115 -17.15 5.45 5.70
CA ILE A 115 -17.15 6.87 6.08
C ILE A 115 -17.03 6.99 7.60
N LYS A 116 -16.17 7.90 8.05
CA LYS A 116 -16.07 8.36 9.44
C LYS A 116 -16.44 9.83 9.54
N THR A 117 -17.28 10.15 10.52
CA THR A 117 -17.72 11.53 10.81
C THR A 117 -16.72 12.26 11.71
N THR A 118 -16.86 13.57 11.83
CA THR A 118 -16.07 14.44 12.75
C THR A 118 -15.94 13.85 14.15
N THR A 119 -17.01 13.28 14.72
CA THR A 119 -16.99 12.69 16.07
C THR A 119 -16.01 11.51 16.13
N ASN A 120 -16.06 10.63 15.15
CA ASN A 120 -15.13 9.49 15.06
C ASN A 120 -13.68 9.96 14.85
N LEU A 121 -13.51 10.98 14.00
CA LEU A 121 -12.17 11.53 13.70
C LEU A 121 -11.53 12.17 14.92
N LYS A 122 -12.28 12.95 15.73
CA LYS A 122 -11.80 13.53 16.97
C LYS A 122 -11.30 12.49 17.97
N GLN A 123 -11.98 11.35 18.03
CA GLN A 123 -11.55 10.24 18.89
C GLN A 123 -10.29 9.55 18.38
N SER A 124 -10.18 9.36 17.08
CA SER A 124 -9.07 8.64 16.45
C SER A 124 -7.83 9.51 16.26
N LEU A 125 -8.01 10.80 16.01
CA LEU A 125 -6.99 11.79 15.69
C LEU A 125 -7.07 13.01 16.61
N PRO A 126 -6.86 12.86 17.94
CA PRO A 126 -7.10 13.94 18.91
C PRO A 126 -6.21 15.17 18.71
N ASN A 127 -5.07 15.00 18.05
CA ASN A 127 -4.09 16.07 17.82
C ASN A 127 -4.26 16.75 16.45
N LEU A 128 -5.25 16.35 15.64
CA LEU A 128 -5.52 16.99 14.36
C LEU A 128 -6.28 18.30 14.59
N LEU A 129 -5.68 19.42 14.17
CA LEU A 129 -6.26 20.75 14.42
C LEU A 129 -7.42 21.07 13.48
N ASP A 130 -7.28 20.71 12.22
CA ASP A 130 -8.29 20.95 11.18
C ASP A 130 -8.94 19.62 10.79
N ILE A 131 -10.07 19.31 11.42
CA ILE A 131 -10.77 18.03 11.28
C ILE A 131 -11.87 18.19 10.23
N PRO A 132 -11.85 17.40 9.15
CA PRO A 132 -12.90 17.41 8.14
C PRO A 132 -14.23 16.92 8.72
N ASN A 133 -15.34 17.29 8.07
CA ASN A 133 -16.68 16.81 8.44
C ASN A 133 -16.79 15.30 8.29
N ASN A 134 -16.22 14.78 7.19
CA ASN A 134 -16.19 13.37 6.85
C ASN A 134 -14.83 12.98 6.30
N ALA A 135 -14.44 11.73 6.53
CA ALA A 135 -13.29 11.11 5.91
C ALA A 135 -13.60 9.66 5.52
N GLY A 136 -12.99 9.19 4.47
CA GLY A 136 -12.91 7.76 4.19
C GLY A 136 -11.92 7.10 5.14
N TYR A 137 -12.20 5.87 5.52
CA TYR A 137 -11.33 5.07 6.38
C TYR A 137 -11.15 3.67 5.80
N GLY A 138 -9.95 3.37 5.34
CA GLY A 138 -9.55 2.05 4.89
C GLY A 138 -9.09 1.21 6.08
N LYS A 139 -9.89 0.23 6.49
CA LYS A 139 -9.64 -0.58 7.70
C LYS A 139 -8.39 -1.45 7.61
N ASN A 140 -8.09 -1.94 6.41
CA ASN A 140 -6.98 -2.85 6.18
C ASN A 140 -5.72 -2.13 5.68
N ASP A 141 -5.81 -0.83 5.47
CA ASP A 141 -4.66 -0.02 5.07
C ASP A 141 -3.61 -0.05 6.18
N LEU A 142 -2.34 -0.02 5.78
CA LEU A 142 -1.22 -0.08 6.72
C LEU A 142 -0.09 0.87 6.30
N ALA A 143 0.79 1.16 7.21
CA ALA A 143 2.01 1.91 6.95
C ALA A 143 3.22 1.03 7.24
N ILE A 144 4.22 1.09 6.37
CA ILE A 144 5.54 0.49 6.56
C ILE A 144 6.48 1.57 7.09
N GLU A 145 7.20 1.27 8.15
CA GLU A 145 8.15 2.16 8.83
C GLU A 145 9.58 1.93 8.35
#